data_8f470de256b7cb300df6b16085797112
#
_entry.id   8f470de256b7cb300df6b16085797112
#
_cell.length_a   1.000
_cell.length_b   1.000
_cell.length_c   1.000
_cell.angle_alpha   90.00
_cell.angle_beta   90.00
_cell.angle_gamma   90.00
#
_symmetry.space_group_name_H-M   'P 1'
#
loop_
_entity.id
_entity.type
_entity.pdbx_description
1 polymer ?
#
loop_
_entity_poly.entity_id
_entity_poly.type
_entity_poly.pdbx_seq_one_letter_code
_entity_poly.pdbx_strand_id
1 'polypeptide(L)'
;YLEGLRSRPRELWYEGKRVEDPTEHPAFRNITRSVAALYDLQHHPELRDEMTYPSPTTGQPVGLSFLIPRTVEDLVRTRRMMKRWADYSGGFMGRSPDYLNRALVGYASAADYCAELDPRFGENIRRYYEFVRENDLCLTHTLINPQANRSVGPARQADPYLACRVVQEDAQGIVLRGARMLATLPTADEILVFPSTLLKSGEEDAPYAFAVAVPCDAPGLRFQCRESFDYGRSAFDHPLGSRFEEMDAVVIFDDVRVPWDRVFLLRDVDRCNRAFAATGAVAFMAHQVCLLYTSPSPRDS
;
A
#
# COMPACT_ATOMS: atom_id res chain seq x y z
N TYR A 1 -15.77 0.01 3.23
CA TYR A 1 -14.48 0.13 3.93
C TYR A 1 -14.62 -0.01 5.44
N LEU A 2 -15.38 0.85 6.15
CA LEU A 2 -15.54 0.76 7.62
C LEU A 2 -16.08 -0.59 8.08
N GLU A 3 -17.04 -1.17 7.37
CA GLU A 3 -17.55 -2.50 7.67
C GLU A 3 -16.48 -3.59 7.48
N GLY A 4 -15.64 -3.47 6.45
CA GLY A 4 -14.49 -4.34 6.26
C GLY A 4 -13.49 -4.29 7.40
N LEU A 5 -13.26 -3.11 8.01
CA LEU A 5 -12.42 -2.96 9.19
C LEU A 5 -12.98 -3.70 10.41
N ARG A 6 -14.30 -3.69 10.60
CA ARG A 6 -14.98 -4.35 11.73
C ARG A 6 -15.09 -5.86 11.55
N SER A 7 -15.43 -6.31 10.34
CA SER A 7 -15.67 -7.74 10.05
C SER A 7 -14.38 -8.55 9.91
N ARG A 8 -13.26 -7.91 9.56
CA ARG A 8 -11.93 -8.53 9.42
C ARG A 8 -10.92 -7.83 10.35
N PRO A 9 -10.91 -8.16 11.67
CA PRO A 9 -10.05 -7.50 12.63
C PRO A 9 -8.59 -7.83 12.36
N ARG A 10 -7.77 -6.79 12.20
CA ARG A 10 -6.32 -6.87 12.06
C ARG A 10 -5.61 -6.70 13.39
N GLU A 11 -4.42 -7.22 13.51
CA GLU A 11 -3.65 -7.13 14.74
C GLU A 11 -2.87 -5.80 14.81
N LEU A 12 -3.56 -4.73 15.26
CA LEU A 12 -2.99 -3.40 15.47
C LEU A 12 -2.61 -3.22 16.95
N TRP A 13 -1.41 -2.69 17.17
CA TRP A 13 -0.90 -2.35 18.50
C TRP A 13 -0.59 -0.86 18.59
N TYR A 14 -1.13 -0.19 19.59
CA TYR A 14 -0.93 1.22 19.86
C TYR A 14 -0.64 1.42 21.35
N GLU A 15 0.46 2.10 21.71
CA GLU A 15 0.90 2.32 23.10
C GLU A 15 0.94 1.02 23.93
N GLY A 16 1.41 -0.07 23.33
CA GLY A 16 1.51 -1.38 24.00
C GLY A 16 0.20 -2.12 24.22
N LYS A 17 -0.91 -1.63 23.65
CA LYS A 17 -2.24 -2.25 23.74
C LYS A 17 -2.74 -2.64 22.36
N ARG A 18 -3.49 -3.73 22.29
CA ARG A 18 -4.19 -4.13 21.08
C ARG A 18 -5.37 -3.19 20.82
N VAL A 19 -5.53 -2.77 19.58
CA VAL A 19 -6.69 -1.98 19.12
C VAL A 19 -7.76 -2.95 18.65
N GLU A 20 -8.87 -2.99 19.35
CA GLU A 20 -9.98 -3.92 19.04
C GLU A 20 -10.80 -3.45 17.83
N ASP A 21 -11.14 -2.16 17.78
CA ASP A 21 -11.87 -1.54 16.68
C ASP A 21 -11.22 -0.20 16.28
N PRO A 22 -10.51 -0.14 15.14
CA PRO A 22 -9.89 1.09 14.69
C PRO A 22 -10.91 2.15 14.24
N THR A 23 -12.16 1.78 13.98
CA THR A 23 -13.21 2.74 13.58
C THR A 23 -13.73 3.57 14.77
N GLU A 24 -13.49 3.10 16.00
CA GLU A 24 -13.89 3.78 17.22
C GLU A 24 -12.69 4.24 18.08
N HIS A 25 -11.52 3.65 17.90
CA HIS A 25 -10.32 3.99 18.67
C HIS A 25 -9.88 5.45 18.39
N PRO A 26 -9.59 6.27 19.43
CA PRO A 26 -9.28 7.70 19.28
C PRO A 26 -8.15 8.01 18.28
N ALA A 27 -7.10 7.20 18.24
CA ALA A 27 -5.97 7.40 17.34
C ALA A 27 -6.25 7.05 15.86
N PHE A 28 -7.37 6.37 15.54
CA PHE A 28 -7.65 5.87 14.20
C PHE A 28 -9.02 6.30 13.65
N ARG A 29 -10.01 6.54 14.50
CA ARG A 29 -11.40 6.79 14.07
C ARG A 29 -11.54 7.94 13.07
N ASN A 30 -10.73 8.98 13.20
CA ASN A 30 -10.85 10.16 12.35
C ASN A 30 -10.27 9.88 10.96
N ILE A 31 -9.11 9.26 10.88
CA ILE A 31 -8.51 8.89 9.58
C ILE A 31 -9.33 7.81 8.86
N THR A 32 -9.88 6.82 9.57
CA THR A 32 -10.73 5.80 8.93
C THR A 32 -12.00 6.42 8.34
N ARG A 33 -12.60 7.41 9.00
CA ARG A 33 -13.72 8.20 8.46
C ARG A 33 -13.31 9.03 7.25
N SER A 34 -12.13 9.63 7.28
CA SER A 34 -11.61 10.42 6.14
C SER A 34 -11.35 9.53 4.92
N VAL A 35 -10.77 8.34 5.10
CA VAL A 35 -10.60 7.36 4.01
C VAL A 35 -11.96 6.89 3.48
N ALA A 36 -12.93 6.60 4.36
CA ALA A 36 -14.28 6.25 3.93
C ALA A 36 -14.91 7.36 3.08
N ALA A 37 -14.75 8.62 3.49
CA ALA A 37 -15.28 9.75 2.74
C ALA A 37 -14.63 9.94 1.35
N LEU A 38 -13.37 9.54 1.16
CA LEU A 38 -12.76 9.52 -0.17
C LEU A 38 -13.47 8.52 -1.09
N TYR A 39 -13.79 7.31 -0.59
CA TYR A 39 -14.57 6.33 -1.35
C TYR A 39 -15.99 6.79 -1.61
N ASP A 40 -16.68 7.40 -0.62
CA ASP A 40 -18.02 7.95 -0.81
C ASP A 40 -18.01 9.07 -1.88
N LEU A 41 -16.99 9.93 -1.88
CA LEU A 41 -16.82 10.98 -2.88
C LEU A 41 -16.73 10.40 -4.31
N GLN A 42 -16.04 9.27 -4.49
CA GLN A 42 -15.92 8.55 -5.76
C GLN A 42 -17.27 8.12 -6.34
N HIS A 43 -18.25 7.82 -5.47
CA HIS A 43 -19.58 7.36 -5.85
C HIS A 43 -20.65 8.46 -5.81
N HIS A 44 -20.26 9.71 -5.46
CA HIS A 44 -21.20 10.83 -5.46
C HIS A 44 -21.78 11.06 -6.86
N PRO A 45 -23.11 11.24 -7.00
CA PRO A 45 -23.76 11.32 -8.31
C PRO A 45 -23.14 12.35 -9.28
N GLU A 46 -22.70 13.49 -8.77
CA GLU A 46 -22.09 14.56 -9.57
C GLU A 46 -20.64 14.31 -9.98
N LEU A 47 -19.94 13.40 -9.28
CA LEU A 47 -18.52 13.12 -9.48
C LEU A 47 -18.24 11.74 -10.06
N ARG A 48 -19.22 10.85 -10.04
CA ARG A 48 -19.07 9.45 -10.44
C ARG A 48 -18.45 9.30 -11.83
N ASP A 49 -18.93 10.07 -12.80
CA ASP A 49 -18.43 9.99 -14.19
C ASP A 49 -17.00 10.51 -14.34
N GLU A 50 -16.58 11.42 -13.45
CA GLU A 50 -15.20 11.93 -13.39
C GLU A 50 -14.28 10.98 -12.64
N MET A 51 -14.79 10.26 -11.63
CA MET A 51 -13.98 9.49 -10.69
C MET A 51 -13.99 7.98 -10.94
N THR A 52 -14.88 7.48 -11.79
CA THR A 52 -14.99 6.07 -12.12
C THR A 52 -14.94 5.79 -13.63
N TYR A 53 -14.78 4.54 -13.98
CA TYR A 53 -14.92 4.04 -15.36
C TYR A 53 -15.52 2.63 -15.34
N PRO A 54 -16.16 2.18 -16.45
CA PRO A 54 -16.66 0.82 -16.54
C PRO A 54 -15.52 -0.19 -16.48
N SER A 55 -15.60 -1.14 -15.56
CA SER A 55 -14.64 -2.25 -15.49
C SER A 55 -14.63 -3.02 -16.81
N PRO A 56 -13.45 -3.35 -17.36
CA PRO A 56 -13.37 -4.22 -18.53
C PRO A 56 -13.79 -5.66 -18.25
N THR A 57 -13.86 -6.06 -16.97
CA THR A 57 -14.23 -7.42 -16.55
C THR A 57 -15.73 -7.53 -16.26
N THR A 58 -16.28 -6.62 -15.46
CA THR A 58 -17.65 -6.71 -14.96
C THR A 58 -18.62 -5.71 -15.59
N GLY A 59 -18.09 -4.66 -16.23
CA GLY A 59 -18.87 -3.52 -16.73
C GLY A 59 -19.39 -2.59 -15.63
N GLN A 60 -19.19 -2.94 -14.35
CA GLN A 60 -19.55 -2.08 -13.23
C GLN A 60 -18.58 -0.91 -13.08
N PRO A 61 -18.99 0.23 -12.51
CA PRO A 61 -18.11 1.34 -12.27
C PRO A 61 -17.07 0.99 -11.20
N VAL A 62 -15.80 1.20 -11.56
CA VAL A 62 -14.62 1.03 -10.68
C VAL A 62 -13.81 2.32 -10.63
N GLY A 63 -13.02 2.50 -9.58
CA GLY A 63 -12.23 3.72 -9.37
C GLY A 63 -11.28 4.03 -10.53
N LEU A 64 -11.29 5.27 -11.00
CA LEU A 64 -10.44 5.71 -12.13
C LEU A 64 -8.94 5.66 -11.78
N SER A 65 -8.57 5.63 -10.51
CA SER A 65 -7.20 5.41 -10.05
C SER A 65 -6.60 4.08 -10.54
N PHE A 66 -7.45 3.10 -10.85
CA PHE A 66 -7.03 1.81 -11.41
C PHE A 66 -6.90 1.82 -12.95
N LEU A 67 -7.24 2.89 -13.64
CA LEU A 67 -7.16 2.92 -15.09
C LEU A 67 -5.71 2.73 -15.58
N ILE A 68 -5.48 1.71 -16.40
CA ILE A 68 -4.22 1.53 -17.14
C ILE A 68 -4.29 2.49 -18.35
N PRO A 69 -3.49 3.58 -18.36
CA PRO A 69 -3.61 4.58 -19.41
C PRO A 69 -3.10 4.05 -20.74
N ARG A 70 -3.84 4.33 -21.82
CA ARG A 70 -3.47 4.03 -23.20
C ARG A 70 -3.26 5.30 -24.02
N THR A 71 -3.79 6.41 -23.55
CA THR A 71 -3.77 7.71 -24.21
C THR A 71 -3.38 8.82 -23.24
N VAL A 72 -3.03 9.98 -23.76
CA VAL A 72 -2.81 11.19 -22.97
C VAL A 72 -4.09 11.59 -22.22
N GLU A 73 -5.26 11.41 -22.84
CA GLU A 73 -6.54 11.73 -22.20
C GLU A 73 -6.79 10.84 -20.98
N ASP A 74 -6.40 9.57 -21.00
CA ASP A 74 -6.50 8.71 -19.83
C ASP A 74 -5.66 9.23 -18.65
N LEU A 75 -4.47 9.77 -18.93
CA LEU A 75 -3.64 10.41 -17.91
C LEU A 75 -4.30 11.69 -17.36
N VAL A 76 -4.89 12.51 -18.25
CA VAL A 76 -5.60 13.73 -17.84
C VAL A 76 -6.82 13.39 -16.98
N ARG A 77 -7.61 12.39 -17.36
CA ARG A 77 -8.76 11.91 -16.58
C ARG A 77 -8.32 11.42 -15.20
N THR A 78 -7.30 10.56 -15.15
CA THR A 78 -6.76 10.04 -13.89
C THR A 78 -6.24 11.17 -13.00
N ARG A 79 -5.57 12.18 -13.57
CA ARG A 79 -5.11 13.37 -12.85
C ARG A 79 -6.28 14.15 -12.23
N ARG A 80 -7.38 14.35 -12.97
CA ARG A 80 -8.58 15.06 -12.46
C ARG A 80 -9.17 14.31 -11.27
N MET A 81 -9.32 13.00 -11.38
CA MET A 81 -9.81 12.16 -10.29
C MET A 81 -8.92 12.27 -9.04
N MET A 82 -7.60 12.06 -9.19
CA MET A 82 -6.65 12.18 -8.07
C MET A 82 -6.69 13.57 -7.43
N LYS A 83 -6.87 14.62 -8.24
CA LYS A 83 -7.01 15.99 -7.74
C LYS A 83 -8.26 16.16 -6.85
N ARG A 84 -9.38 15.49 -7.15
CA ARG A 84 -10.57 15.53 -6.27
C ARG A 84 -10.26 15.01 -4.87
N TRP A 85 -9.51 13.91 -4.77
CA TRP A 85 -9.10 13.37 -3.49
C TRP A 85 -8.04 14.26 -2.79
N ALA A 86 -7.11 14.82 -3.56
CA ALA A 86 -6.14 15.78 -3.02
C ALA A 86 -6.83 17.04 -2.47
N ASP A 87 -7.80 17.59 -3.20
CA ASP A 87 -8.57 18.78 -2.76
C ASP A 87 -9.37 18.48 -1.48
N TYR A 88 -9.95 17.29 -1.34
CA TYR A 88 -10.67 16.89 -0.12
C TYR A 88 -9.78 16.94 1.12
N SER A 89 -8.53 16.50 1.01
CA SER A 89 -7.57 16.49 2.11
C SER A 89 -6.72 17.76 2.22
N GLY A 90 -6.91 18.74 1.32
CA GLY A 90 -6.04 19.91 1.19
C GLY A 90 -4.59 19.53 0.85
N GLY A 91 -4.39 18.38 0.18
CA GLY A 91 -3.07 17.82 -0.13
C GLY A 91 -2.34 17.21 1.08
N PHE A 92 -3.02 17.04 2.23
CA PHE A 92 -2.38 16.57 3.45
C PHE A 92 -2.17 15.05 3.49
N MET A 93 -3.00 14.28 2.80
CA MET A 93 -2.88 12.82 2.73
C MET A 93 -1.95 12.39 1.58
N GLY A 94 -0.70 12.05 1.92
CA GLY A 94 0.29 11.55 0.97
C GLY A 94 0.06 10.10 0.54
N ARG A 95 -0.70 9.35 1.31
CA ARG A 95 -1.00 7.92 1.10
C ARG A 95 -2.50 7.66 0.99
N SER A 96 -3.25 8.59 0.39
CA SER A 96 -4.61 8.32 -0.07
C SER A 96 -4.63 7.07 -0.97
N PRO A 97 -5.77 6.35 -1.10
CA PRO A 97 -5.81 5.04 -1.77
C PRO A 97 -5.26 5.03 -3.21
N ASP A 98 -5.38 6.14 -3.94
CA ASP A 98 -4.86 6.28 -5.31
C ASP A 98 -3.34 6.11 -5.41
N TYR A 99 -2.57 6.42 -4.37
CA TYR A 99 -1.12 6.25 -4.38
C TYR A 99 -0.70 4.81 -4.69
N LEU A 100 -1.27 3.84 -3.98
CA LEU A 100 -0.96 2.43 -4.20
C LEU A 100 -1.72 1.81 -5.35
N ASN A 101 -2.93 2.30 -5.65
CA ASN A 101 -3.64 1.92 -6.86
C ASN A 101 -2.79 2.25 -8.10
N ARG A 102 -2.13 3.42 -8.12
CA ARG A 102 -1.21 3.80 -9.21
C ARG A 102 0.06 2.95 -9.25
N ALA A 103 0.63 2.59 -8.09
CA ALA A 103 1.75 1.64 -8.05
C ALA A 103 1.35 0.29 -8.64
N LEU A 104 0.20 -0.23 -8.24
CA LEU A 104 -0.34 -1.50 -8.74
C LEU A 104 -0.63 -1.46 -10.25
N VAL A 105 -1.14 -0.32 -10.77
CA VAL A 105 -1.29 -0.10 -12.21
C VAL A 105 0.05 -0.23 -12.92
N GLY A 106 1.14 0.32 -12.38
CA GLY A 106 2.48 0.17 -12.93
C GLY A 106 2.88 -1.30 -13.05
N TYR A 107 2.79 -2.03 -11.96
CA TYR A 107 3.11 -3.48 -11.95
C TYR A 107 2.22 -4.28 -12.90
N ALA A 108 0.92 -4.03 -12.92
CA ALA A 108 -0.01 -4.74 -13.82
C ALA A 108 0.25 -4.42 -15.29
N SER A 109 0.60 -3.17 -15.61
CA SER A 109 0.92 -2.74 -16.98
C SER A 109 2.19 -3.41 -17.51
N ALA A 110 3.13 -3.73 -16.63
CA ALA A 110 4.42 -4.37 -16.94
C ALA A 110 4.52 -5.78 -16.34
N ALA A 111 3.40 -6.51 -16.29
CA ALA A 111 3.35 -7.84 -15.67
C ALA A 111 4.34 -8.84 -16.29
N ASP A 112 4.71 -8.64 -17.55
CA ASP A 112 5.72 -9.45 -18.25
C ASP A 112 7.09 -9.35 -17.59
N TYR A 113 7.41 -8.24 -16.96
CA TYR A 113 8.62 -8.10 -16.15
C TYR A 113 8.69 -9.13 -15.00
N CYS A 114 7.57 -9.40 -14.36
CA CYS A 114 7.46 -10.45 -13.34
C CYS A 114 7.45 -11.84 -13.98
N ALA A 115 6.78 -12.00 -15.15
CA ALA A 115 6.66 -13.25 -15.88
C ALA A 115 8.01 -13.77 -16.42
N GLU A 116 8.97 -12.89 -16.71
CA GLU A 116 10.32 -13.30 -17.13
C GLU A 116 11.07 -14.11 -16.05
N LEU A 117 10.74 -13.93 -14.77
CA LEU A 117 11.29 -14.74 -13.69
C LEU A 117 10.55 -16.08 -13.56
N ASP A 118 9.23 -16.01 -13.51
CA ASP A 118 8.31 -17.15 -13.50
C ASP A 118 7.00 -16.70 -14.15
N PRO A 119 6.50 -17.38 -15.19
CA PRO A 119 5.23 -17.01 -15.85
C PRO A 119 4.06 -16.84 -14.89
N ARG A 120 4.02 -17.62 -13.79
CA ARG A 120 3.00 -17.51 -12.74
C ARG A 120 2.99 -16.13 -12.10
N PHE A 121 4.14 -15.49 -11.89
CA PHE A 121 4.21 -14.19 -11.21
C PHE A 121 3.59 -13.07 -12.04
N GLY A 122 3.73 -13.13 -13.38
CA GLY A 122 3.05 -12.20 -14.25
C GLY A 122 1.53 -12.37 -14.23
N GLU A 123 1.05 -13.61 -14.20
CA GLU A 123 -0.38 -13.89 -14.07
C GLU A 123 -0.92 -13.49 -12.70
N ASN A 124 -0.17 -13.74 -11.63
CA ASN A 124 -0.54 -13.37 -10.27
C ASN A 124 -0.76 -11.86 -10.13
N ILE A 125 0.16 -11.04 -10.68
CA ILE A 125 0.01 -9.58 -10.58
C ILE A 125 -1.19 -9.07 -11.38
N ARG A 126 -1.52 -9.67 -12.55
CA ARG A 126 -2.71 -9.32 -13.32
C ARG A 126 -3.99 -9.66 -12.55
N ARG A 127 -4.09 -10.86 -11.98
CA ARG A 127 -5.24 -11.30 -11.17
C ARG A 127 -5.38 -10.48 -9.90
N TYR A 128 -4.27 -10.17 -9.25
CA TYR A 128 -4.28 -9.35 -8.04
C TYR A 128 -4.76 -7.93 -8.33
N TYR A 129 -4.27 -7.31 -9.41
CA TYR A 129 -4.75 -6.01 -9.86
C TYR A 129 -6.26 -6.02 -10.13
N GLU A 130 -6.75 -7.04 -10.82
CA GLU A 130 -8.18 -7.20 -11.08
C GLU A 130 -8.97 -7.36 -9.77
N PHE A 131 -8.51 -8.21 -8.88
CA PHE A 131 -9.13 -8.43 -7.56
C PHE A 131 -9.23 -7.13 -6.76
N VAL A 132 -8.17 -6.35 -6.67
CA VAL A 132 -8.14 -5.08 -5.93
C VAL A 132 -9.08 -4.06 -6.58
N ARG A 133 -9.05 -3.94 -7.91
CA ARG A 133 -9.90 -3.02 -8.68
C ARG A 133 -11.39 -3.34 -8.52
N GLU A 134 -11.78 -4.61 -8.68
CA GLU A 134 -13.18 -5.01 -8.64
C GLU A 134 -13.80 -4.93 -7.23
N ASN A 135 -12.98 -5.01 -6.20
CA ASN A 135 -13.41 -4.90 -4.82
C ASN A 135 -13.11 -3.54 -4.18
N ASP A 136 -12.50 -2.61 -4.93
CA ASP A 136 -12.13 -1.26 -4.49
C ASP A 136 -11.37 -1.27 -3.14
N LEU A 137 -10.38 -2.18 -3.03
CA LEU A 137 -9.67 -2.43 -1.77
C LEU A 137 -8.72 -1.28 -1.43
N CYS A 138 -8.67 -0.94 -0.15
CA CYS A 138 -7.69 -0.02 0.41
C CYS A 138 -6.35 -0.74 0.60
N LEU A 139 -5.28 -0.20 0.02
CA LEU A 139 -3.95 -0.77 0.10
C LEU A 139 -3.05 0.04 1.03
N THR A 140 -2.19 -0.66 1.78
CA THR A 140 -0.97 -0.12 2.36
C THR A 140 0.25 -0.81 1.79
N HIS A 141 1.45 -0.33 2.11
CA HIS A 141 2.68 -0.96 1.64
C HIS A 141 3.80 -0.85 2.65
N THR A 142 4.81 -1.69 2.46
CA THR A 142 6.10 -1.56 3.14
C THR A 142 7.23 -1.99 2.21
N LEU A 143 8.38 -1.33 2.32
CA LEU A 143 9.57 -1.65 1.52
C LEU A 143 10.88 -1.49 2.32
N ILE A 144 10.85 -0.78 3.44
CA ILE A 144 12.07 -0.42 4.19
C ILE A 144 12.35 -1.50 5.24
N ASN A 145 13.58 -2.02 5.24
CA ASN A 145 14.06 -2.89 6.31
C ASN A 145 14.35 -2.06 7.58
N PRO A 146 14.21 -2.66 8.79
CA PRO A 146 14.66 -2.03 10.02
C PRO A 146 16.14 -1.63 9.93
N GLN A 147 16.44 -0.39 10.34
CA GLN A 147 17.77 0.22 10.16
C GLN A 147 18.58 0.15 11.46
N ALA A 148 18.83 -1.06 11.98
CA ALA A 148 19.59 -1.25 13.20
C ALA A 148 21.10 -1.02 12.97
N ASN A 149 21.69 -1.71 12.00
CA ASN A 149 23.06 -1.47 11.58
C ASN A 149 23.09 -1.12 10.08
N ARG A 150 23.28 0.17 9.77
CA ARG A 150 23.30 0.67 8.38
C ARG A 150 24.59 0.35 7.61
N SER A 151 25.63 -0.14 8.27
CA SER A 151 26.90 -0.47 7.62
C SER A 151 26.86 -1.82 6.88
N VAL A 152 25.87 -2.65 7.17
CA VAL A 152 25.73 -3.99 6.59
C VAL A 152 24.35 -4.20 5.93
N GLY A 153 24.27 -5.15 5.01
CA GLY A 153 23.00 -5.57 4.39
C GLY A 153 22.13 -6.41 5.35
N PRO A 154 20.89 -6.73 4.93
CA PRO A 154 19.95 -7.46 5.77
C PRO A 154 20.46 -8.86 6.16
N ALA A 155 21.17 -9.55 5.27
CA ALA A 155 21.74 -10.87 5.54
C ALA A 155 22.88 -10.87 6.57
N ARG A 156 23.51 -9.72 6.83
CA ARG A 156 24.65 -9.57 7.75
C ARG A 156 24.30 -8.84 9.03
N GLN A 157 23.01 -8.67 9.34
CA GLN A 157 22.59 -8.20 10.66
C GLN A 157 22.88 -9.24 11.72
N ALA A 158 23.06 -8.81 12.98
CA ALA A 158 23.31 -9.73 14.10
C ALA A 158 22.16 -10.75 14.29
N ASP A 159 20.93 -10.31 14.04
CA ASP A 159 19.75 -11.19 13.97
C ASP A 159 19.30 -11.31 12.51
N PRO A 160 19.29 -12.53 11.93
CA PRO A 160 18.85 -12.75 10.56
C PRO A 160 17.35 -12.51 10.34
N TYR A 161 16.56 -12.42 11.42
CA TYR A 161 15.12 -12.14 11.39
C TYR A 161 14.78 -10.68 11.69
N LEU A 162 15.78 -9.82 11.88
CA LEU A 162 15.53 -8.39 12.04
C LEU A 162 14.80 -7.80 10.83
N ALA A 163 15.24 -8.14 9.61
CA ALA A 163 14.55 -7.79 8.38
C ALA A 163 13.68 -8.96 7.90
N CYS A 164 12.48 -8.64 7.40
CA CYS A 164 11.58 -9.65 6.86
C CYS A 164 12.21 -10.43 5.70
N ARG A 165 12.19 -11.75 5.82
CA ARG A 165 12.76 -12.69 4.85
C ARG A 165 11.86 -13.91 4.64
N VAL A 166 12.06 -14.60 3.52
CA VAL A 166 11.49 -15.91 3.27
C VAL A 166 12.25 -16.95 4.10
N VAL A 167 11.52 -17.67 4.97
CA VAL A 167 12.08 -18.72 5.85
C VAL A 167 11.72 -20.12 5.40
N GLN A 168 10.64 -20.28 4.64
CA GLN A 168 10.18 -21.57 4.11
C GLN A 168 9.50 -21.38 2.76
N GLU A 169 9.64 -22.39 1.91
CA GLU A 169 8.90 -22.56 0.65
C GLU A 169 8.37 -23.99 0.57
N ASP A 170 7.10 -24.13 0.19
CA ASP A 170 6.47 -25.43 0.01
C ASP A 170 5.41 -25.38 -1.12
N ALA A 171 4.65 -26.45 -1.29
CA ALA A 171 3.63 -26.54 -2.33
C ALA A 171 2.49 -25.49 -2.17
N GLN A 172 2.29 -24.95 -0.97
CA GLN A 172 1.22 -24.01 -0.67
C GLN A 172 1.63 -22.55 -0.81
N GLY A 173 2.94 -22.24 -0.79
CA GLY A 173 3.45 -20.88 -0.88
C GLY A 173 4.77 -20.68 -0.15
N ILE A 174 4.97 -19.46 0.34
CA ILE A 174 6.15 -19.06 1.11
C ILE A 174 5.74 -18.65 2.53
N VAL A 175 6.69 -18.71 3.46
CA VAL A 175 6.51 -18.21 4.83
C VAL A 175 7.47 -17.05 5.08
N LEU A 176 6.95 -15.95 5.59
CA LEU A 176 7.69 -14.74 5.91
C LEU A 176 7.89 -14.60 7.42
N ARG A 177 9.12 -14.24 7.83
CA ARG A 177 9.45 -13.89 9.21
C ARG A 177 10.36 -12.68 9.26
N GLY A 178 10.17 -11.83 10.30
CA GLY A 178 10.95 -10.62 10.54
C GLY A 178 10.12 -9.35 10.48
N ALA A 179 10.76 -8.20 10.30
CA ALA A 179 10.07 -6.93 10.30
C ALA A 179 10.33 -6.07 9.06
N ARG A 180 9.36 -5.21 8.75
CA ARG A 180 9.46 -4.11 7.78
C ARG A 180 8.97 -2.83 8.43
N MET A 181 9.45 -1.68 7.93
CA MET A 181 9.11 -0.37 8.47
C MET A 181 8.20 0.41 7.53
N LEU A 182 7.46 1.36 8.13
CA LEU A 182 6.67 2.38 7.47
C LEU A 182 5.52 1.82 6.62
N ALA A 183 4.66 0.99 7.23
CA ALA A 183 3.33 0.79 6.68
C ALA A 183 2.47 1.99 7.10
N THR A 184 2.23 2.89 6.16
CA THR A 184 1.34 4.05 6.36
C THR A 184 -0.10 3.61 6.14
N LEU A 185 -1.01 4.01 7.02
CA LEU A 185 -2.40 3.55 7.08
C LEU A 185 -2.52 2.02 7.29
N PRO A 186 -2.15 1.52 8.48
CA PRO A 186 -2.27 0.09 8.80
C PRO A 186 -3.72 -0.40 8.89
N THR A 187 -4.68 0.50 8.72
CA THR A 187 -6.12 0.24 8.60
C THR A 187 -6.55 -0.13 7.17
N ALA A 188 -5.64 -0.47 6.30
CA ALA A 188 -5.91 -0.94 4.95
C ALA A 188 -6.46 -2.38 4.92
N ASP A 189 -6.97 -2.82 3.76
CA ASP A 189 -7.43 -4.19 3.53
C ASP A 189 -6.28 -5.14 3.25
N GLU A 190 -5.31 -4.69 2.44
CA GLU A 190 -4.17 -5.49 2.00
C GLU A 190 -2.87 -4.70 2.14
N ILE A 191 -1.77 -5.40 2.42
CA ILE A 191 -0.42 -4.82 2.40
C ILE A 191 0.39 -5.35 1.23
N LEU A 192 0.95 -4.43 0.43
CA LEU A 192 1.95 -4.72 -0.58
C LEU A 192 3.33 -4.69 0.07
N VAL A 193 4.00 -5.82 0.11
CA VAL A 193 5.38 -5.92 0.59
C VAL A 193 6.28 -5.83 -0.62
N PHE A 194 6.79 -4.63 -0.88
CA PHE A 194 7.69 -4.38 -2.00
C PHE A 194 9.13 -4.80 -1.68
N PRO A 195 9.93 -5.13 -2.69
CA PRO A 195 11.35 -5.41 -2.48
C PRO A 195 12.05 -4.17 -1.95
N SER A 196 12.96 -4.35 -1.01
CA SER A 196 13.86 -3.27 -0.61
C SER A 196 14.80 -2.92 -1.76
N THR A 197 14.94 -1.64 -2.07
CA THR A 197 15.84 -1.14 -3.13
C THR A 197 17.31 -1.12 -2.71
N LEU A 198 17.63 -1.58 -1.51
CA LEU A 198 18.97 -1.54 -0.92
C LEU A 198 19.60 -2.93 -0.75
N LEU A 199 19.07 -3.94 -1.45
CA LEU A 199 19.66 -5.27 -1.46
C LEU A 199 20.98 -5.23 -2.22
N LYS A 200 22.04 -5.81 -1.64
CA LYS A 200 23.30 -5.99 -2.33
C LYS A 200 23.19 -7.25 -3.21
N SER A 201 23.80 -7.18 -4.39
CA SER A 201 23.83 -8.34 -5.29
C SER A 201 24.68 -9.47 -4.68
N GLY A 202 24.02 -10.46 -4.11
CA GLY A 202 24.64 -11.65 -3.55
C GLY A 202 23.59 -12.70 -3.18
N GLU A 203 23.95 -13.99 -3.25
CA GLU A 203 23.06 -15.09 -2.89
C GLU A 203 22.55 -14.97 -1.44
N GLU A 204 23.33 -14.36 -0.56
CA GLU A 204 22.99 -14.13 0.84
C GLU A 204 21.77 -13.22 1.01
N ASP A 205 21.51 -12.29 0.08
CA ASP A 205 20.36 -11.38 0.11
C ASP A 205 19.12 -11.94 -0.61
N ALA A 206 19.23 -13.07 -1.31
CA ALA A 206 18.10 -13.69 -2.03
C ALA A 206 16.86 -13.96 -1.14
N PRO A 207 16.99 -14.40 0.13
CA PRO A 207 15.84 -14.59 1.00
C PRO A 207 15.07 -13.30 1.33
N TYR A 208 15.68 -12.13 1.15
CA TYR A 208 15.09 -10.81 1.41
C TYR A 208 14.54 -10.15 0.13
N ALA A 209 14.77 -10.79 -1.03
CA ALA A 209 14.36 -10.29 -2.34
C ALA A 209 13.02 -10.91 -2.75
N PHE A 210 11.93 -10.19 -2.51
CA PHE A 210 10.58 -10.61 -2.88
C PHE A 210 9.62 -9.44 -3.01
N ALA A 211 8.53 -9.64 -3.78
CA ALA A 211 7.36 -8.79 -3.83
C ALA A 211 6.12 -9.65 -3.67
N VAL A 212 5.26 -9.31 -2.71
CA VAL A 212 4.05 -10.07 -2.38
C VAL A 212 2.91 -9.16 -1.94
N ALA A 213 1.68 -9.69 -1.96
CA ALA A 213 0.52 -9.11 -1.29
C ALA A 213 0.06 -9.98 -0.14
N VAL A 214 -0.33 -9.37 0.97
CA VAL A 214 -0.80 -10.07 2.17
C VAL A 214 -2.05 -9.37 2.70
N PRO A 215 -3.15 -10.09 3.02
CA PRO A 215 -4.27 -9.51 3.74
C PRO A 215 -3.82 -8.94 5.09
N CYS A 216 -4.29 -7.73 5.46
CA CYS A 216 -3.88 -7.10 6.72
C CYS A 216 -4.38 -7.85 7.97
N ASP A 217 -5.35 -8.74 7.80
CA ASP A 217 -5.88 -9.65 8.82
C ASP A 217 -5.24 -11.05 8.78
N ALA A 218 -4.15 -11.25 8.00
CA ALA A 218 -3.47 -12.54 7.91
C ALA A 218 -2.92 -12.98 9.28
N PRO A 219 -3.07 -14.27 9.63
CA PRO A 219 -2.50 -14.81 10.86
C PRO A 219 -0.99 -14.56 10.96
N GLY A 220 -0.52 -14.05 12.10
CA GLY A 220 0.89 -13.75 12.37
C GLY A 220 1.35 -12.37 11.84
N LEU A 221 0.51 -11.64 11.10
CA LEU A 221 0.81 -10.27 10.68
C LEU A 221 0.39 -9.28 11.76
N ARG A 222 1.33 -8.45 12.23
CA ARG A 222 1.09 -7.45 13.28
C ARG A 222 1.58 -6.08 12.86
N PHE A 223 0.85 -5.05 13.26
CA PHE A 223 1.22 -3.65 13.04
C PHE A 223 1.48 -2.96 14.38
N GLN A 224 2.74 -2.63 14.64
CA GLN A 224 3.12 -1.82 15.79
C GLN A 224 3.13 -0.37 15.38
N CYS A 225 2.07 0.35 15.74
CA CYS A 225 1.86 1.74 15.37
C CYS A 225 2.72 2.68 16.21
N ARG A 226 3.16 3.78 15.58
CA ARG A 226 3.78 4.90 16.29
C ARG A 226 2.76 5.70 17.08
N GLU A 227 3.21 6.67 17.85
CA GLU A 227 2.36 7.68 18.45
C GLU A 227 1.54 8.42 17.38
N SER A 228 0.26 8.64 17.64
CA SER A 228 -0.61 9.46 16.79
C SER A 228 -0.31 10.94 16.98
N PHE A 229 -0.29 11.70 15.88
CA PHE A 229 -0.23 13.16 15.92
C PHE A 229 -1.63 13.83 16.03
N ASP A 230 -2.69 13.03 15.95
CA ASP A 230 -4.01 13.45 16.39
C ASP A 230 -4.12 13.29 17.92
N TYR A 231 -3.77 14.36 18.63
CA TYR A 231 -3.80 14.39 20.11
C TYR A 231 -5.20 14.61 20.69
N GLY A 232 -6.27 14.49 19.90
CA GLY A 232 -7.63 14.77 20.35
C GLY A 232 -7.87 16.24 20.73
N ARG A 233 -7.04 17.15 20.22
CA ARG A 233 -7.16 18.59 20.43
C ARG A 233 -8.31 19.17 19.60
N SER A 234 -8.63 20.45 19.87
CA SER A 234 -9.64 21.19 19.12
C SER A 234 -9.40 21.10 17.60
N ALA A 235 -10.43 20.69 16.86
CA ALA A 235 -10.39 20.70 15.38
C ALA A 235 -10.27 22.11 14.80
N PHE A 236 -10.56 23.16 15.60
CA PHE A 236 -10.32 24.54 15.21
C PHE A 236 -8.82 24.87 15.19
N ASP A 237 -8.07 24.39 16.18
CA ASP A 237 -6.61 24.64 16.28
C ASP A 237 -5.79 23.66 15.43
N HIS A 238 -6.32 22.45 15.19
CA HIS A 238 -5.66 21.37 14.46
C HIS A 238 -6.57 20.77 13.38
N PRO A 239 -7.04 21.56 12.39
CA PRO A 239 -8.09 21.14 11.46
C PRO A 239 -7.66 20.01 10.53
N LEU A 240 -6.39 19.91 10.19
CA LEU A 240 -5.85 18.87 9.31
C LEU A 240 -5.39 17.65 10.12
N GLY A 241 -4.59 17.83 11.17
CA GLY A 241 -4.10 16.73 12.01
C GLY A 241 -5.22 15.92 12.66
N SER A 242 -6.34 16.57 13.04
CA SER A 242 -7.50 15.90 13.60
C SER A 242 -8.32 15.07 12.58
N ARG A 243 -8.03 15.15 11.28
CA ARG A 243 -8.79 14.49 10.21
C ARG A 243 -7.95 13.55 9.36
N PHE A 244 -6.70 13.92 9.09
CA PHE A 244 -5.88 13.33 8.03
C PHE A 244 -4.57 12.77 8.57
N GLU A 245 -4.51 12.38 9.83
CA GLU A 245 -3.35 11.75 10.45
C GLU A 245 -3.08 10.38 9.82
N GLU A 246 -2.06 10.29 8.98
CA GLU A 246 -1.62 9.05 8.38
C GLU A 246 -0.70 8.28 9.34
N MET A 247 -1.27 7.40 10.16
CA MET A 247 -0.52 6.55 11.08
C MET A 247 0.49 5.67 10.36
N ASP A 248 1.72 5.63 10.86
CA ASP A 248 2.73 4.68 10.41
C ASP A 248 2.91 3.53 11.41
N ALA A 249 3.28 2.38 10.90
CA ALA A 249 3.54 1.20 11.72
C ALA A 249 4.81 0.45 11.28
N VAL A 250 5.45 -0.19 12.24
CA VAL A 250 6.35 -1.31 11.99
C VAL A 250 5.48 -2.55 11.75
N VAL A 251 5.76 -3.27 10.68
CA VAL A 251 5.05 -4.52 10.34
C VAL A 251 5.89 -5.70 10.77
N ILE A 252 5.32 -6.57 11.58
CA ILE A 252 5.96 -7.78 12.09
C ILE A 252 5.31 -8.98 11.40
N PHE A 253 6.13 -9.82 10.80
CA PHE A 253 5.76 -11.07 10.18
C PHE A 253 6.21 -12.20 11.09
N ASP A 254 5.27 -12.85 11.76
CA ASP A 254 5.50 -14.00 12.66
C ASP A 254 5.00 -15.27 11.97
N ASP A 255 5.85 -15.81 11.10
CA ASP A 255 5.56 -16.96 10.23
C ASP A 255 4.30 -16.78 9.35
N VAL A 256 4.20 -15.61 8.76
CA VAL A 256 3.08 -15.28 7.87
C VAL A 256 3.17 -16.09 6.58
N ARG A 257 2.16 -16.92 6.33
CA ARG A 257 2.04 -17.69 5.08
C ARG A 257 1.48 -16.83 3.97
N VAL A 258 2.17 -16.84 2.83
CA VAL A 258 1.77 -16.16 1.60
C VAL A 258 1.58 -17.23 0.52
N PRO A 259 0.37 -17.45 0.01
CA PRO A 259 0.12 -18.43 -1.03
C PRO A 259 0.75 -18.00 -2.36
N TRP A 260 1.02 -18.96 -3.24
CA TRP A 260 1.75 -18.70 -4.50
C TRP A 260 1.09 -17.66 -5.40
N ASP A 261 -0.23 -17.58 -5.41
CA ASP A 261 -1.00 -16.61 -6.22
C ASP A 261 -0.86 -15.15 -5.73
N ARG A 262 -0.24 -14.95 -4.57
CA ARG A 262 0.07 -13.63 -4.00
C ARG A 262 1.57 -13.28 -4.09
N VAL A 263 2.38 -14.08 -4.77
CA VAL A 263 3.83 -13.85 -5.00
C VAL A 263 4.04 -13.28 -6.39
N PHE A 264 4.75 -12.15 -6.49
CA PHE A 264 4.98 -11.42 -7.74
C PHE A 264 6.45 -11.39 -8.16
N LEU A 265 7.38 -11.42 -7.20
CA LEU A 265 8.83 -11.57 -7.40
C LEU A 265 9.40 -12.41 -6.25
N LEU A 266 10.43 -13.21 -6.53
CA LEU A 266 11.04 -14.04 -5.49
C LEU A 266 12.51 -14.32 -5.82
N ARG A 267 13.40 -14.12 -4.85
CA ARG A 267 14.84 -14.48 -4.82
C ARG A 267 15.74 -13.83 -5.87
N ASP A 268 15.24 -13.08 -6.82
CA ASP A 268 16.05 -12.34 -7.80
C ASP A 268 16.33 -10.92 -7.27
N VAL A 269 17.52 -10.72 -6.71
CA VAL A 269 17.95 -9.45 -6.11
C VAL A 269 18.00 -8.33 -7.14
N ASP A 270 18.56 -8.58 -8.31
CA ASP A 270 18.71 -7.56 -9.35
C ASP A 270 17.36 -7.12 -9.91
N ARG A 271 16.46 -8.09 -10.14
CA ARG A 271 15.10 -7.82 -10.57
C ARG A 271 14.32 -7.05 -9.50
N CYS A 272 14.42 -7.45 -8.25
CA CYS A 272 13.80 -6.74 -7.14
C CYS A 272 14.28 -5.30 -7.03
N ASN A 273 15.59 -5.04 -7.13
CA ASN A 273 16.15 -3.68 -7.08
C ASN A 273 15.67 -2.78 -8.23
N ARG A 274 15.40 -3.34 -9.40
CA ARG A 274 14.95 -2.59 -10.59
C ARG A 274 13.42 -2.50 -10.74
N ALA A 275 12.65 -3.25 -9.93
CA ALA A 275 11.21 -3.45 -10.13
C ALA A 275 10.42 -2.15 -10.26
N PHE A 276 10.61 -1.19 -9.38
CA PHE A 276 9.89 0.09 -9.43
C PHE A 276 10.13 0.88 -10.71
N ALA A 277 11.39 0.94 -11.18
CA ALA A 277 11.74 1.63 -12.41
C ALA A 277 11.26 0.86 -13.65
N ALA A 278 11.50 -0.44 -13.69
CA ALA A 278 11.17 -1.30 -14.83
C ALA A 278 9.67 -1.44 -15.06
N THR A 279 8.86 -1.41 -14.00
CA THR A 279 7.39 -1.45 -14.11
C THR A 279 6.75 -0.08 -14.32
N GLY A 280 7.52 1.00 -14.24
CA GLY A 280 6.97 2.35 -14.28
C GLY A 280 6.19 2.77 -13.04
N ALA A 281 6.17 1.94 -11.98
CA ALA A 281 5.45 2.24 -10.75
C ALA A 281 5.87 3.56 -10.12
N VAL A 282 7.17 3.90 -10.18
CA VAL A 282 7.68 5.22 -9.72
C VAL A 282 7.00 6.37 -10.46
N ALA A 283 6.87 6.29 -11.79
CA ALA A 283 6.26 7.37 -12.57
C ALA A 283 4.76 7.54 -12.24
N PHE A 284 4.05 6.42 -12.06
CA PHE A 284 2.63 6.47 -11.68
C PHE A 284 2.42 7.02 -10.26
N MET A 285 3.24 6.60 -9.29
CA MET A 285 3.20 7.16 -7.94
C MET A 285 3.60 8.64 -7.92
N ALA A 286 4.64 9.03 -8.68
CA ALA A 286 5.07 10.42 -8.79
C ALA A 286 3.96 11.29 -9.40
N HIS A 287 3.16 10.78 -10.34
CA HIS A 287 2.02 11.49 -10.90
C HIS A 287 0.99 11.85 -9.83
N GLN A 288 0.71 10.96 -8.88
CA GLN A 288 -0.16 11.24 -7.73
C GLN A 288 0.51 12.24 -6.78
N VAL A 289 1.76 12.01 -6.37
CA VAL A 289 2.49 12.87 -5.43
C VAL A 289 2.63 14.30 -5.94
N CYS A 290 2.86 14.50 -7.24
CA CYS A 290 2.92 15.85 -7.83
C CYS A 290 1.66 16.68 -7.59
N LEU A 291 0.48 16.05 -7.53
CA LEU A 291 -0.78 16.75 -7.27
C LEU A 291 -0.89 17.26 -5.84
N LEU A 292 -0.30 16.56 -4.87
CA LEU A 292 -0.26 16.97 -3.47
C LEU A 292 0.56 18.27 -3.32
N TYR A 293 1.68 18.38 -4.03
CA TYR A 293 2.51 19.57 -4.01
C TYR A 293 1.92 20.75 -4.79
N THR A 294 1.03 20.49 -5.74
CA THR A 294 0.40 21.52 -6.59
C THR A 294 -1.04 21.83 -6.18
N SER A 295 -1.59 21.14 -5.21
CA SER A 295 -2.89 21.50 -4.62
C SER A 295 -2.77 22.82 -3.84
N PRO A 296 -3.79 23.69 -3.88
CA PRO A 296 -3.75 24.96 -3.15
C PRO A 296 -3.51 24.69 -1.66
N SER A 297 -2.39 25.20 -1.15
CA SER A 297 -2.12 25.21 0.28
C SER A 297 -2.91 26.35 0.92
N PRO A 298 -3.38 26.22 2.19
CA PRO A 298 -3.91 27.34 2.93
C PRO A 298 -2.98 28.56 3.04
N ARG A 299 -1.71 28.41 2.66
CA ARG A 299 -0.74 29.52 2.57
C ARG A 299 -0.79 30.28 1.26
N ASP A 300 -1.47 29.74 0.25
CA ASP A 300 -1.55 30.32 -1.11
C ASP A 300 -2.89 31.02 -1.36
N SER A 301 -3.75 31.12 -0.32
CA SER A 301 -5.06 31.79 -0.34
C SER A 301 -5.05 33.06 0.49
#